data_8d5e11bfa847e2f4c2fbdedc2f2aaa0b
#
_entry.id   8d5e11bfa847e2f4c2fbdedc2f2aaa0b
#
_cell.length_a   1.000
_cell.length_b   1.000
_cell.length_c   1.000
_cell.angle_alpha   90.00
_cell.angle_beta   90.00
_cell.angle_gamma   90.00
#
_symmetry.space_group_name_H-M   'P 1'
#
loop_
_entity.id
_entity.type
_entity.pdbx_description
1 polymer ?
#
loop_
_entity_poly.entity_id
_entity_poly.type
_entity_poly.pdbx_seq_one_letter_code
_entity_poly.pdbx_strand_id
1 'polypeptide(L)'
;MHLIINTRPESTSAALQQALQQLHLPCVQLPGMAIAGPQQVQQVRSQLLAAVQQDVWIFTSINAIEQTFSLLAEASAATSKWPTMAVLGQGSRHCLQRFLRQHGMTGVDIIAPPAGSSSSSEGLLQHSRLQQVSDQRILILNAPGGRDKLLTTLQQRGFVAEELAVYRRVPARLEPAAVQTIADWGGDLLTLWTSSTSIRFLQQQLHASNEADAEAGKLWPRIMHGRHLALSARQQRLLKQLDAVTIIIANSPDTNNLAQQLQELAGA
;
A
#
# COMPACT_ATOMS: atom_id res chain seq x y z
N MET A 1 -0.60 30.16 3.90
CA MET A 1 -0.10 28.98 4.62
C MET A 1 -0.96 27.78 4.26
N HIS A 2 -0.37 26.68 3.77
CA HIS A 2 -1.10 25.49 3.34
C HIS A 2 -1.30 24.52 4.50
N LEU A 3 -2.49 23.91 4.61
CA LEU A 3 -2.70 22.71 5.41
C LEU A 3 -2.37 21.48 4.56
N ILE A 4 -1.47 20.64 5.02
CA ILE A 4 -1.12 19.41 4.35
C ILE A 4 -2.14 18.32 4.73
N ILE A 5 -2.81 17.73 3.75
CA ILE A 5 -3.70 16.58 3.92
C ILE A 5 -2.92 15.32 3.54
N ASN A 6 -2.59 14.50 4.53
CA ASN A 6 -1.91 13.22 4.32
C ASN A 6 -2.94 12.10 4.13
N THR A 7 -3.03 11.56 2.91
CA THR A 7 -3.99 10.47 2.59
C THR A 7 -3.41 9.06 2.71
N ARG A 8 -2.20 8.90 3.24
CA ARG A 8 -1.61 7.59 3.51
C ARG A 8 -2.47 6.78 4.48
N PRO A 9 -2.54 5.45 4.35
CA PRO A 9 -3.07 4.60 5.42
C PRO A 9 -2.34 4.87 6.74
N GLU A 10 -3.05 4.80 7.85
CA GLU A 10 -2.49 5.06 9.19
C GLU A 10 -1.26 4.20 9.48
N SER A 11 -1.30 2.92 9.09
CA SER A 11 -0.19 1.98 9.27
C SER A 11 1.14 2.43 8.63
N THR A 12 1.10 3.36 7.67
CA THR A 12 2.29 3.84 6.94
C THR A 12 2.51 5.35 7.04
N SER A 13 1.71 6.05 7.84
CA SER A 13 1.73 7.53 7.92
C SER A 13 2.70 8.09 8.95
N ALA A 14 3.03 7.35 10.02
CA ALA A 14 3.75 7.85 11.20
C ALA A 14 5.09 8.55 10.88
N ALA A 15 5.91 7.94 10.03
CA ALA A 15 7.22 8.50 9.67
C ALA A 15 7.08 9.85 8.93
N LEU A 16 6.09 9.99 8.03
CA LEU A 16 5.85 11.23 7.33
C LEU A 16 5.25 12.29 8.26
N GLN A 17 4.33 11.91 9.13
CA GLN A 17 3.77 12.84 10.13
C GLN A 17 4.86 13.39 11.03
N GLN A 18 5.77 12.55 11.50
CA GLN A 18 6.91 12.98 12.32
C GLN A 18 7.83 13.94 11.55
N ALA A 19 8.13 13.65 10.29
CA ALA A 19 8.97 14.53 9.46
C ALA A 19 8.29 15.90 9.22
N LEU A 20 6.99 15.93 8.94
CA LEU A 20 6.25 17.19 8.76
C LEU A 20 6.15 17.97 10.07
N GLN A 21 6.00 17.31 11.21
CA GLN A 21 5.99 17.95 12.52
C GLN A 21 7.35 18.58 12.86
N GLN A 22 8.46 17.91 12.54
CA GLN A 22 9.81 18.48 12.69
C GLN A 22 10.04 19.73 11.83
N LEU A 23 9.37 19.79 10.68
CA LEU A 23 9.39 20.96 9.79
C LEU A 23 8.36 22.04 10.18
N HIS A 24 7.65 21.87 11.29
CA HIS A 24 6.57 22.77 11.76
C HIS A 24 5.47 23.02 10.72
N LEU A 25 5.19 22.03 9.86
CA LEU A 25 4.16 22.13 8.83
C LEU A 25 2.82 21.63 9.39
N PRO A 26 1.73 22.40 9.27
CA PRO A 26 0.40 21.95 9.68
C PRO A 26 -0.03 20.78 8.79
N CYS A 27 -0.34 19.67 9.42
CA CYS A 27 -0.72 18.44 8.75
C CYS A 27 -1.91 17.78 9.43
N VAL A 28 -2.87 17.33 8.63
CA VAL A 28 -4.00 16.52 9.07
C VAL A 28 -3.97 15.18 8.36
N GLN A 29 -4.25 14.12 9.11
CA GLN A 29 -4.37 12.77 8.57
C GLN A 29 -5.80 12.54 8.10
N LEU A 30 -5.98 12.34 6.79
CA LEU A 30 -7.26 11.99 6.17
C LEU A 30 -7.07 10.77 5.25
N PRO A 31 -6.92 9.56 5.80
CA PRO A 31 -6.64 8.38 4.99
C PRO A 31 -7.82 8.05 4.08
N GLY A 32 -7.58 7.91 2.78
CA GLY A 32 -8.63 7.45 1.87
C GLY A 32 -8.86 5.95 1.92
N MET A 33 -7.90 5.19 2.46
CA MET A 33 -7.89 3.73 2.43
C MET A 33 -7.32 3.17 3.74
N ALA A 34 -7.93 2.08 4.21
CA ALA A 34 -7.42 1.23 5.28
C ALA A 34 -7.12 -0.19 4.77
N ILE A 35 -6.28 -0.89 5.51
CA ILE A 35 -6.00 -2.31 5.30
C ILE A 35 -6.82 -3.10 6.30
N ALA A 36 -7.60 -4.03 5.80
CA ALA A 36 -8.40 -4.95 6.61
C ALA A 36 -8.01 -6.41 6.30
N GLY A 37 -8.16 -7.30 7.26
CA GLY A 37 -7.99 -8.73 7.06
C GLY A 37 -8.91 -9.29 5.97
N PRO A 38 -8.73 -10.55 5.55
CA PRO A 38 -9.60 -11.18 4.56
C PRO A 38 -11.03 -11.32 5.11
N GLN A 39 -12.03 -11.46 4.23
CA GLN A 39 -13.42 -11.64 4.65
C GLN A 39 -13.64 -12.95 5.42
N GLN A 40 -13.01 -14.00 4.93
CA GLN A 40 -13.15 -15.37 5.46
C GLN A 40 -11.84 -15.76 6.18
N VAL A 41 -11.59 -15.16 7.33
CA VAL A 41 -10.34 -15.30 8.10
C VAL A 41 -9.95 -16.76 8.31
N GLN A 42 -10.88 -17.61 8.78
CA GLN A 42 -10.59 -19.01 9.07
C GLN A 42 -10.27 -19.83 7.82
N GLN A 43 -10.97 -19.57 6.72
CA GLN A 43 -10.71 -20.23 5.44
C GLN A 43 -9.32 -19.87 4.90
N VAL A 44 -8.99 -18.57 4.89
CA VAL A 44 -7.67 -18.11 4.42
C VAL A 44 -6.55 -18.64 5.32
N ARG A 45 -6.78 -18.69 6.64
CA ARG A 45 -5.83 -19.30 7.58
C ARG A 45 -5.60 -20.78 7.27
N SER A 46 -6.66 -21.56 7.05
CA SER A 46 -6.54 -22.98 6.69
C SER A 46 -5.80 -23.18 5.37
N GLN A 47 -6.07 -22.35 4.36
CA GLN A 47 -5.36 -22.38 3.08
C GLN A 47 -3.87 -22.05 3.25
N LEU A 48 -3.52 -21.04 4.07
CA LEU A 48 -2.13 -20.71 4.38
C LEU A 48 -1.39 -21.86 5.06
N LEU A 49 -2.03 -22.54 6.04
CA LEU A 49 -1.45 -23.67 6.74
C LEU A 49 -1.22 -24.87 5.79
N ALA A 50 -2.16 -25.14 4.89
CA ALA A 50 -1.98 -26.16 3.86
C ALA A 50 -0.87 -25.78 2.86
N ALA A 51 -0.74 -24.50 2.56
CA ALA A 51 0.23 -23.98 1.59
C ALA A 51 1.68 -23.92 2.11
N VAL A 52 1.95 -24.21 3.38
CA VAL A 52 3.32 -24.35 3.90
C VAL A 52 4.10 -25.45 3.16
N GLN A 53 3.41 -26.40 2.57
CA GLN A 53 4.00 -27.47 1.74
C GLN A 53 4.30 -27.02 0.29
N GLN A 54 3.99 -25.79 -0.10
CA GLN A 54 4.34 -25.26 -1.42
C GLN A 54 5.83 -24.87 -1.48
N ASP A 55 6.34 -24.73 -2.71
CA ASP A 55 7.76 -24.48 -2.91
C ASP A 55 8.13 -23.01 -2.71
N VAL A 56 7.24 -22.10 -3.14
CA VAL A 56 7.49 -20.66 -3.09
C VAL A 56 6.24 -19.88 -2.67
N TRP A 57 6.43 -18.92 -1.77
CA TRP A 57 5.44 -17.88 -1.46
C TRP A 57 5.91 -16.53 -2.00
N ILE A 58 5.06 -15.83 -2.75
CA ILE A 58 5.36 -14.51 -3.29
C ILE A 58 4.49 -13.45 -2.58
N PHE A 59 5.13 -12.55 -1.84
CA PHE A 59 4.45 -11.43 -1.20
C PHE A 59 4.45 -10.20 -2.11
N THR A 60 3.27 -9.75 -2.52
CA THR A 60 3.15 -8.61 -3.44
C THR A 60 3.28 -7.24 -2.76
N SER A 61 3.31 -7.19 -1.43
CA SER A 61 3.44 -5.95 -0.64
C SER A 61 3.84 -6.22 0.81
N ILE A 62 4.23 -5.18 1.53
CA ILE A 62 4.47 -5.22 2.98
C ILE A 62 3.18 -5.66 3.72
N ASN A 63 2.02 -5.14 3.31
CA ASN A 63 0.74 -5.53 3.92
C ASN A 63 0.46 -7.03 3.75
N ALA A 64 0.85 -7.63 2.62
CA ALA A 64 0.72 -9.08 2.42
C ALA A 64 1.60 -9.87 3.41
N ILE A 65 2.81 -9.39 3.70
CA ILE A 65 3.70 -10.00 4.70
C ILE A 65 3.04 -9.91 6.08
N GLU A 66 2.70 -8.70 6.53
CA GLU A 66 2.14 -8.43 7.86
C GLU A 66 0.86 -9.24 8.11
N GLN A 67 -0.07 -9.21 7.15
CA GLN A 67 -1.35 -9.92 7.28
C GLN A 67 -1.20 -11.44 7.24
N THR A 68 -0.32 -11.97 6.40
CA THR A 68 -0.04 -13.42 6.37
C THR A 68 0.48 -13.92 7.72
N PHE A 69 1.46 -13.24 8.26
CA PHE A 69 2.03 -13.67 9.54
C PHE A 69 1.12 -13.35 10.73
N SER A 70 0.30 -12.32 10.67
CA SER A 70 -0.77 -12.12 11.64
C SER A 70 -1.77 -13.26 11.66
N LEU A 71 -2.16 -13.77 10.47
CA LEU A 71 -3.06 -14.93 10.35
C LEU A 71 -2.43 -16.23 10.87
N LEU A 72 -1.11 -16.35 10.80
CA LEU A 72 -0.35 -17.53 11.22
C LEU A 72 0.21 -17.44 12.66
N ALA A 73 0.06 -16.31 13.36
CA ALA A 73 0.75 -16.03 14.62
C ALA A 73 0.62 -17.15 15.68
N GLU A 74 -0.55 -17.80 15.75
CA GLU A 74 -0.80 -18.89 16.69
C GLU A 74 -0.28 -20.25 16.19
N ALA A 75 -0.03 -20.40 14.88
CA ALA A 75 0.33 -21.68 14.25
C ALA A 75 1.81 -21.77 13.84
N SER A 76 2.54 -20.64 13.86
CA SER A 76 3.93 -20.55 13.39
C SER A 76 4.92 -21.39 14.21
N ALA A 77 4.61 -21.65 15.47
CA ALA A 77 5.46 -22.44 16.34
C ALA A 77 5.58 -23.93 15.96
N ALA A 78 4.64 -24.44 15.15
CA ALA A 78 4.58 -25.87 14.78
C ALA A 78 5.28 -26.18 13.44
N THR A 79 5.73 -25.18 12.69
CA THR A 79 6.25 -25.36 11.33
C THR A 79 7.78 -25.45 11.35
N SER A 80 8.33 -26.62 11.05
CA SER A 80 9.77 -26.86 11.01
C SER A 80 10.43 -26.44 9.67
N LYS A 81 9.68 -26.27 8.60
CA LYS A 81 10.17 -25.91 7.26
C LYS A 81 9.22 -24.93 6.59
N TRP A 82 9.75 -23.78 6.20
CA TRP A 82 9.03 -22.76 5.45
C TRP A 82 9.36 -22.82 3.96
N PRO A 83 8.42 -22.45 3.07
CA PRO A 83 8.72 -22.32 1.64
C PRO A 83 9.77 -21.23 1.40
N THR A 84 10.40 -21.26 0.23
CA THR A 84 11.15 -20.10 -0.26
C THR A 84 10.21 -18.90 -0.33
N MET A 85 10.65 -17.73 0.14
CA MET A 85 9.83 -16.52 0.14
C MET A 85 10.34 -15.53 -0.88
N ALA A 86 9.43 -14.97 -1.69
CA ALA A 86 9.76 -13.99 -2.71
C ALA A 86 9.05 -12.65 -2.43
N VAL A 87 9.70 -11.54 -2.79
CA VAL A 87 9.17 -10.19 -2.59
C VAL A 87 9.39 -9.33 -3.84
N LEU A 88 8.54 -8.31 -4.05
CA LEU A 88 8.60 -7.45 -5.24
C LEU A 88 9.63 -6.31 -5.15
N GLY A 89 10.22 -6.06 -3.98
CA GLY A 89 11.15 -4.95 -3.84
C GLY A 89 11.90 -4.91 -2.51
N GLN A 90 12.87 -4.00 -2.42
CA GLN A 90 13.78 -3.92 -1.26
C GLN A 90 13.05 -3.58 0.06
N GLY A 91 12.05 -2.68 0.03
CA GLY A 91 11.27 -2.36 1.22
C GLY A 91 10.55 -3.61 1.79
N SER A 92 9.94 -4.41 0.93
CA SER A 92 9.31 -5.69 1.33
C SER A 92 10.36 -6.71 1.79
N ARG A 93 11.55 -6.73 1.17
CA ARG A 93 12.65 -7.59 1.61
C ARG A 93 13.10 -7.27 3.03
N HIS A 94 13.35 -6.00 3.32
CA HIS A 94 13.75 -5.57 4.66
C HIS A 94 12.65 -5.85 5.70
N CYS A 95 11.38 -5.62 5.35
CA CYS A 95 10.24 -5.94 6.20
C CYS A 95 10.21 -7.45 6.51
N LEU A 96 10.30 -8.30 5.49
CA LEU A 96 10.28 -9.76 5.63
C LEU A 96 11.47 -10.24 6.49
N GLN A 97 12.69 -9.77 6.21
CA GLN A 97 13.88 -10.13 6.98
C GLN A 97 13.77 -9.74 8.45
N ARG A 98 13.23 -8.55 8.75
CA ARG A 98 12.98 -8.11 10.13
C ARG A 98 11.97 -9.04 10.80
N PHE A 99 10.89 -9.38 10.12
CA PHE A 99 9.85 -10.26 10.63
C PHE A 99 10.38 -11.66 10.95
N LEU A 100 11.09 -12.28 10.00
CA LEU A 100 11.69 -13.60 10.18
C LEU A 100 12.64 -13.63 11.39
N ARG A 101 13.47 -12.61 11.56
CA ARG A 101 14.35 -12.48 12.73
C ARG A 101 13.59 -12.35 14.05
N GLN A 102 12.53 -11.53 14.09
CA GLN A 102 11.71 -11.33 15.29
C GLN A 102 10.99 -12.59 15.74
N HIS A 103 10.68 -13.49 14.81
CA HIS A 103 9.98 -14.74 15.07
C HIS A 103 10.91 -15.97 15.08
N GLY A 104 12.24 -15.78 15.10
CA GLY A 104 13.21 -16.87 15.18
C GLY A 104 13.20 -17.81 13.95
N MET A 105 12.66 -17.36 12.83
CA MET A 105 12.58 -18.15 11.60
C MET A 105 13.92 -18.08 10.85
N THR A 106 14.75 -19.10 11.04
CA THR A 106 16.07 -19.20 10.41
C THR A 106 16.05 -20.08 9.15
N GLY A 107 17.00 -19.87 8.25
CA GLY A 107 17.18 -20.74 7.06
C GLY A 107 16.14 -20.52 5.95
N VAL A 108 15.28 -19.50 6.05
CA VAL A 108 14.32 -19.16 5.00
C VAL A 108 15.05 -18.44 3.86
N ASP A 109 14.98 -19.01 2.66
CA ASP A 109 15.55 -18.42 1.46
C ASP A 109 14.63 -17.31 0.92
N ILE A 110 15.23 -16.15 0.54
CA ILE A 110 14.49 -14.99 0.07
C ILE A 110 14.89 -14.61 -1.35
N ILE A 111 13.94 -14.69 -2.29
CA ILE A 111 14.04 -14.22 -3.66
C ILE A 111 13.58 -12.76 -3.73
N ALA A 112 14.37 -11.91 -4.37
CA ALA A 112 14.03 -10.51 -4.63
C ALA A 112 14.44 -10.13 -6.05
N PRO A 113 13.91 -9.03 -6.62
CA PRO A 113 14.36 -8.53 -7.90
C PRO A 113 15.87 -8.37 -7.95
N PRO A 114 16.52 -8.72 -9.06
CA PRO A 114 17.97 -8.51 -9.26
C PRO A 114 18.35 -7.04 -9.07
N ALA A 115 19.60 -6.79 -8.73
CA ALA A 115 20.12 -5.44 -8.61
C ALA A 115 19.92 -4.67 -9.93
N GLY A 116 19.46 -3.42 -9.83
CA GLY A 116 19.18 -2.57 -11.00
C GLY A 116 17.83 -2.81 -11.68
N SER A 117 17.07 -3.85 -11.30
CA SER A 117 15.71 -4.05 -11.80
C SER A 117 14.67 -3.28 -10.98
N SER A 118 13.47 -3.09 -11.56
CA SER A 118 12.39 -2.38 -10.88
C SER A 118 11.85 -3.17 -9.69
N SER A 119 11.44 -2.45 -8.64
CA SER A 119 10.69 -3.02 -7.50
C SER A 119 9.25 -3.31 -7.92
N SER A 120 9.04 -4.34 -8.71
CA SER A 120 7.76 -4.69 -9.32
C SER A 120 7.66 -6.19 -9.62
N SER A 121 6.48 -6.64 -10.06
CA SER A 121 6.29 -8.00 -10.56
C SER A 121 7.21 -8.31 -11.73
N GLU A 122 7.40 -7.34 -12.64
CA GLU A 122 8.30 -7.47 -13.80
C GLU A 122 9.75 -7.63 -13.35
N GLY A 123 10.20 -6.87 -12.35
CA GLY A 123 11.54 -7.01 -11.79
C GLY A 123 11.74 -8.37 -11.13
N LEU A 124 10.79 -8.86 -10.36
CA LEU A 124 10.87 -10.20 -9.74
C LEU A 124 10.94 -11.31 -10.79
N LEU A 125 10.15 -11.21 -11.86
CA LEU A 125 10.13 -12.19 -12.96
C LEU A 125 11.45 -12.26 -13.76
N GLN A 126 12.39 -11.31 -13.55
CA GLN A 126 13.75 -11.37 -14.10
C GLN A 126 14.71 -12.24 -13.27
N HIS A 127 14.31 -12.66 -12.07
CA HIS A 127 15.14 -13.54 -11.26
C HIS A 127 15.27 -14.92 -11.90
N SER A 128 16.49 -15.46 -12.00
CA SER A 128 16.81 -16.69 -12.72
C SER A 128 15.96 -17.90 -12.33
N ARG A 129 15.66 -18.04 -11.04
CA ARG A 129 14.81 -19.13 -10.51
C ARG A 129 13.35 -19.07 -10.96
N LEU A 130 12.89 -17.91 -11.45
CA LEU A 130 11.54 -17.72 -11.97
C LEU A 130 11.50 -17.61 -13.51
N GLN A 131 12.64 -17.73 -14.17
CA GLN A 131 12.74 -17.72 -15.64
C GLN A 131 12.72 -19.11 -16.26
N GLN A 132 13.15 -20.12 -15.51
CA GLN A 132 13.20 -21.50 -15.99
C GLN A 132 11.83 -22.15 -15.89
N VAL A 133 11.52 -23.02 -16.85
CA VAL A 133 10.32 -23.88 -16.78
C VAL A 133 10.42 -24.78 -15.55
N SER A 134 9.36 -24.80 -14.76
CA SER A 134 9.34 -25.56 -13.51
C SER A 134 7.90 -25.94 -13.17
N ASP A 135 7.75 -27.08 -12.54
CA ASP A 135 6.48 -27.58 -11.98
C ASP A 135 6.29 -27.17 -10.50
N GLN A 136 7.17 -26.31 -9.99
CA GLN A 136 7.06 -25.81 -8.62
C GLN A 136 5.72 -25.14 -8.36
N ARG A 137 5.21 -25.35 -7.16
CA ARG A 137 3.96 -24.75 -6.68
C ARG A 137 4.24 -23.41 -6.03
N ILE A 138 3.57 -22.38 -6.54
CA ILE A 138 3.75 -20.99 -6.11
C ILE A 138 2.45 -20.44 -5.55
N LEU A 139 2.47 -19.91 -4.33
CA LEU A 139 1.38 -19.14 -3.77
C LEU A 139 1.70 -17.66 -3.80
N ILE A 140 0.87 -16.87 -4.50
CA ILE A 140 0.96 -15.43 -4.56
C ILE A 140 0.04 -14.83 -3.50
N LEU A 141 0.64 -14.16 -2.51
CA LEU A 141 -0.05 -13.54 -1.38
C LEU A 141 -0.29 -12.06 -1.68
N ASN A 142 -1.56 -11.68 -1.87
CA ASN A 142 -1.93 -10.37 -2.36
C ASN A 142 -3.21 -9.80 -1.72
N ALA A 143 -3.76 -8.73 -2.30
CA ALA A 143 -5.12 -8.25 -2.10
C ALA A 143 -5.90 -8.34 -3.42
N PRO A 144 -7.24 -8.48 -3.37
CA PRO A 144 -8.08 -8.49 -4.56
C PRO A 144 -7.86 -7.26 -5.45
N GLY A 145 -8.04 -7.43 -6.77
CA GLY A 145 -7.93 -6.35 -7.77
C GLY A 145 -6.50 -5.94 -8.09
N GLY A 146 -5.53 -6.82 -7.88
CA GLY A 146 -4.16 -6.69 -8.36
C GLY A 146 -4.04 -6.84 -9.87
N ARG A 147 -2.79 -6.83 -10.38
CA ARG A 147 -2.50 -7.12 -11.79
C ARG A 147 -2.27 -8.62 -11.94
N ASP A 148 -2.97 -9.26 -12.84
CA ASP A 148 -2.85 -10.71 -13.10
C ASP A 148 -1.55 -11.11 -13.82
N LYS A 149 -0.72 -10.11 -14.21
CA LYS A 149 0.50 -10.32 -14.99
C LYS A 149 1.47 -11.29 -14.32
N LEU A 150 1.62 -11.21 -12.99
CA LEU A 150 2.53 -12.10 -12.26
C LEU A 150 2.05 -13.54 -12.35
N LEU A 151 0.80 -13.80 -12.01
CA LEU A 151 0.15 -15.10 -12.07
C LEU A 151 0.23 -15.69 -13.49
N THR A 152 -0.26 -14.93 -14.47
CA THR A 152 -0.30 -15.37 -15.87
C THR A 152 1.10 -15.72 -16.40
N THR A 153 2.11 -14.88 -16.10
CA THR A 153 3.48 -15.14 -16.57
C THR A 153 4.09 -16.39 -15.93
N LEU A 154 3.85 -16.60 -14.63
CA LEU A 154 4.35 -17.81 -13.96
C LEU A 154 3.67 -19.07 -14.51
N GLN A 155 2.37 -19.05 -14.73
CA GLN A 155 1.64 -20.17 -15.34
C GLN A 155 2.12 -20.45 -16.77
N GLN A 156 2.38 -19.41 -17.57
CA GLN A 156 2.96 -19.57 -18.92
C GLN A 156 4.37 -20.19 -18.90
N ARG A 157 5.11 -20.03 -17.80
CA ARG A 157 6.41 -20.67 -17.57
C ARG A 157 6.33 -22.08 -16.98
N GLY A 158 5.12 -22.63 -16.83
CA GLY A 158 4.88 -23.99 -16.34
C GLY A 158 4.75 -24.13 -14.83
N PHE A 159 4.87 -23.03 -14.05
CA PHE A 159 4.65 -23.10 -12.61
C PHE A 159 3.17 -23.39 -12.28
N VAL A 160 2.93 -24.16 -11.22
CA VAL A 160 1.58 -24.34 -10.64
C VAL A 160 1.35 -23.14 -9.70
N ALA A 161 0.94 -22.00 -10.28
CA ALA A 161 0.77 -20.76 -9.54
C ALA A 161 -0.71 -20.48 -9.24
N GLU A 162 -0.98 -20.07 -8.01
CA GLU A 162 -2.30 -19.63 -7.52
C GLU A 162 -2.18 -18.38 -6.66
N GLU A 163 -3.30 -17.67 -6.47
CA GLU A 163 -3.36 -16.45 -5.65
C GLU A 163 -4.20 -16.69 -4.41
N LEU A 164 -3.78 -16.10 -3.30
CA LEU A 164 -4.54 -16.04 -2.07
C LEU A 164 -4.60 -14.61 -1.55
N ALA A 165 -5.82 -14.08 -1.46
CA ALA A 165 -6.06 -12.76 -0.91
C ALA A 165 -5.98 -12.80 0.62
N VAL A 166 -4.87 -12.34 1.18
CA VAL A 166 -4.62 -12.34 2.63
C VAL A 166 -5.04 -11.04 3.31
N TYR A 167 -5.37 -9.99 2.54
CA TYR A 167 -5.91 -8.74 3.04
C TYR A 167 -6.82 -8.07 2.01
N ARG A 168 -7.53 -7.03 2.44
CA ARG A 168 -8.38 -6.19 1.59
C ARG A 168 -8.02 -4.73 1.77
N ARG A 169 -8.20 -3.97 0.68
CA ARG A 169 -8.23 -2.51 0.74
C ARG A 169 -9.68 -2.09 0.93
N VAL A 170 -9.96 -1.35 1.99
CA VAL A 170 -11.29 -0.85 2.31
C VAL A 170 -11.26 0.68 2.45
N PRO A 171 -12.38 1.38 2.28
CA PRO A 171 -12.45 2.79 2.65
C PRO A 171 -12.01 2.95 4.10
N ALA A 172 -11.17 3.95 4.39
CA ALA A 172 -10.82 4.27 5.76
C ALA A 172 -12.00 4.98 6.44
N ARG A 173 -12.15 4.83 7.74
CA ARG A 173 -13.08 5.66 8.48
C ARG A 173 -12.57 7.11 8.46
N LEU A 174 -13.45 8.03 8.13
CA LEU A 174 -13.15 9.46 8.21
C LEU A 174 -13.34 9.89 9.67
N GLU A 175 -12.29 10.39 10.29
CA GLU A 175 -12.36 10.92 11.64
C GLU A 175 -13.01 12.31 11.63
N PRO A 176 -14.11 12.53 12.39
CA PRO A 176 -14.84 13.80 12.38
C PRO A 176 -13.94 15.02 12.69
N ALA A 177 -13.00 14.87 13.60
CA ALA A 177 -12.04 15.92 13.93
C ALA A 177 -11.14 16.32 12.76
N ALA A 178 -10.73 15.37 11.92
CA ALA A 178 -9.94 15.66 10.72
C ALA A 178 -10.78 16.39 9.66
N VAL A 179 -12.01 15.95 9.45
CA VAL A 179 -12.98 16.62 8.56
C VAL A 179 -13.20 18.07 9.00
N GLN A 180 -13.48 18.29 10.31
CA GLN A 180 -13.70 19.61 10.87
C GLN A 180 -12.46 20.50 10.75
N THR A 181 -11.26 19.97 11.03
CA THR A 181 -10.01 20.72 10.89
C THR A 181 -9.82 21.24 9.46
N ILE A 182 -10.15 20.42 8.44
CA ILE A 182 -10.05 20.84 7.04
C ILE A 182 -11.15 21.85 6.72
N ALA A 183 -12.37 21.66 7.21
CA ALA A 183 -13.50 22.56 6.98
C ALA A 183 -13.24 23.97 7.55
N ASP A 184 -12.67 24.04 8.74
CA ASP A 184 -12.39 25.30 9.45
C ASP A 184 -11.11 26.01 8.97
N TRP A 185 -10.28 25.32 8.19
CA TRP A 185 -9.01 25.90 7.73
C TRP A 185 -9.23 27.05 6.74
N GLY A 186 -8.86 28.26 7.13
CA GLY A 186 -9.05 29.47 6.32
C GLY A 186 -8.05 29.66 5.18
N GLY A 187 -7.02 28.83 5.07
CA GLY A 187 -5.98 28.91 4.04
C GLY A 187 -6.11 27.83 2.95
N ASP A 188 -5.07 27.73 2.12
CA ASP A 188 -4.98 26.77 1.03
C ASP A 188 -4.77 25.33 1.52
N LEU A 189 -5.12 24.38 0.69
CA LEU A 189 -4.94 22.95 0.93
C LEU A 189 -3.87 22.36 0.00
N LEU A 190 -3.01 21.49 0.56
CA LEU A 190 -2.04 20.71 -0.20
C LEU A 190 -2.22 19.23 0.13
N THR A 191 -2.74 18.46 -0.82
CA THR A 191 -3.09 17.06 -0.58
C THR A 191 -2.05 16.11 -1.17
N LEU A 192 -1.49 15.25 -0.33
CA LEU A 192 -0.61 14.15 -0.75
C LEU A 192 -1.43 12.91 -1.10
N TRP A 193 -1.31 12.45 -2.35
CA TRP A 193 -1.95 11.23 -2.85
C TRP A 193 -0.93 10.12 -3.08
N THR A 194 -1.11 8.99 -2.41
CA THR A 194 -0.17 7.87 -2.50
C THR A 194 -0.74 6.67 -3.26
N SER A 195 -2.05 6.64 -3.53
CA SER A 195 -2.69 5.56 -4.29
C SER A 195 -3.96 6.03 -5.01
N SER A 196 -4.19 5.50 -6.22
CA SER A 196 -5.44 5.75 -6.96
C SER A 196 -6.67 5.18 -6.22
N THR A 197 -6.49 4.14 -5.41
CA THR A 197 -7.55 3.57 -4.58
C THR A 197 -7.96 4.53 -3.46
N SER A 198 -6.99 5.18 -2.81
CA SER A 198 -7.27 6.22 -1.79
C SER A 198 -8.07 7.39 -2.38
N ILE A 199 -7.71 7.85 -3.58
CA ILE A 199 -8.44 8.92 -4.26
C ILE A 199 -9.91 8.53 -4.43
N ARG A 200 -10.18 7.34 -5.00
CA ARG A 200 -11.54 6.87 -5.27
C ARG A 200 -12.36 6.64 -4.00
N PHE A 201 -11.76 6.03 -2.99
CA PHE A 201 -12.46 5.77 -1.74
C PHE A 201 -12.79 7.06 -0.99
N LEU A 202 -11.84 8.01 -0.94
CA LEU A 202 -12.08 9.29 -0.29
C LEU A 202 -13.17 10.09 -1.03
N GLN A 203 -13.12 10.11 -2.37
CA GLN A 203 -14.18 10.71 -3.17
C GLN A 203 -15.54 10.11 -2.85
N GLN A 204 -15.66 8.78 -2.88
CA GLN A 204 -16.93 8.08 -2.61
C GLN A 204 -17.47 8.40 -1.21
N GLN A 205 -16.60 8.40 -0.21
CA GLN A 205 -17.01 8.68 1.17
C GLN A 205 -17.49 10.11 1.35
N LEU A 206 -16.74 11.10 0.83
CA LEU A 206 -17.11 12.50 0.94
C LEU A 206 -18.36 12.86 0.13
N HIS A 207 -18.63 12.15 -0.99
CA HIS A 207 -19.89 12.28 -1.73
C HIS A 207 -21.07 11.63 -1.00
N ALA A 208 -20.87 10.45 -0.40
CA ALA A 208 -21.93 9.77 0.34
C ALA A 208 -22.32 10.54 1.64
N SER A 209 -21.37 11.23 2.25
CA SER A 209 -21.61 12.09 3.42
C SER A 209 -22.43 13.33 3.07
N ASN A 210 -22.52 13.72 1.79
CA ASN A 210 -23.34 14.85 1.31
C ASN A 210 -24.82 14.73 1.67
N GLU A 211 -25.34 13.50 1.77
CA GLU A 211 -26.73 13.24 2.11
C GLU A 211 -27.00 13.30 3.63
N ALA A 212 -25.97 13.11 4.44
CA ALA A 212 -26.08 13.04 5.90
C ALA A 212 -25.46 14.25 6.65
N ASP A 213 -24.45 14.92 6.04
CA ASP A 213 -23.70 16.03 6.63
C ASP A 213 -23.28 17.03 5.54
N ALA A 214 -23.93 18.19 5.52
CA ALA A 214 -23.73 19.25 4.51
C ALA A 214 -22.29 19.81 4.50
N GLU A 215 -21.55 19.75 5.62
CA GLU A 215 -20.17 20.22 5.68
C GLU A 215 -19.19 19.23 5.03
N ALA A 216 -19.37 17.94 5.28
CA ALA A 216 -18.55 16.89 4.63
C ALA A 216 -18.71 16.92 3.10
N GLY A 217 -19.89 17.27 2.61
CA GLY A 217 -20.16 17.39 1.18
C GLY A 217 -19.42 18.52 0.47
N LYS A 218 -19.15 19.60 1.17
CA LYS A 218 -18.37 20.73 0.62
C LYS A 218 -16.86 20.43 0.60
N LEU A 219 -16.43 19.38 1.30
CA LEU A 219 -15.01 19.11 1.51
C LEU A 219 -14.33 18.62 0.22
N TRP A 220 -14.98 17.75 -0.55
CA TRP A 220 -14.39 17.23 -1.79
C TRP A 220 -14.09 18.34 -2.83
N PRO A 221 -15.03 19.22 -3.20
CA PRO A 221 -14.74 20.34 -4.08
C PRO A 221 -13.60 21.21 -3.57
N ARG A 222 -13.56 21.49 -2.26
CA ARG A 222 -12.53 22.27 -1.63
C ARG A 222 -11.14 21.62 -1.72
N ILE A 223 -11.05 20.31 -1.50
CA ILE A 223 -9.83 19.54 -1.69
C ILE A 223 -9.39 19.63 -3.15
N MET A 224 -10.28 19.45 -4.11
CA MET A 224 -9.95 19.47 -5.54
C MET A 224 -9.47 20.84 -6.05
N HIS A 225 -9.91 21.93 -5.44
CA HIS A 225 -9.40 23.28 -5.73
C HIS A 225 -8.01 23.56 -5.17
N GLY A 226 -7.54 22.75 -4.22
CA GLY A 226 -6.21 22.87 -3.63
C GLY A 226 -5.09 22.39 -4.55
N ARG A 227 -3.87 22.37 -4.01
CA ARG A 227 -2.69 21.77 -4.66
C ARG A 227 -2.62 20.27 -4.36
N HIS A 228 -2.08 19.52 -5.30
CA HIS A 228 -1.97 18.05 -5.18
C HIS A 228 -0.55 17.59 -5.47
N LEU A 229 0.00 16.77 -4.57
CA LEU A 229 1.23 16.04 -4.78
C LEU A 229 0.88 14.55 -5.01
N ALA A 230 1.13 14.04 -6.21
CA ALA A 230 0.80 12.68 -6.62
C ALA A 230 2.08 11.86 -6.84
N LEU A 231 2.10 10.57 -6.47
CA LEU A 231 3.28 9.71 -6.63
C LEU A 231 3.44 9.13 -8.04
N SER A 232 2.51 9.35 -8.95
CA SER A 232 2.59 8.76 -10.29
C SER A 232 1.73 9.49 -11.33
N ALA A 233 2.11 9.35 -12.60
CA ALA A 233 1.31 9.84 -13.74
C ALA A 233 -0.11 9.22 -13.80
N ARG A 234 -0.29 7.99 -13.27
CA ARG A 234 -1.63 7.37 -13.18
C ARG A 234 -2.53 8.13 -12.21
N GLN A 235 -2.00 8.54 -11.06
CA GLN A 235 -2.75 9.33 -10.09
C GLN A 235 -3.03 10.75 -10.63
N GLN A 236 -2.04 11.36 -11.29
CA GLN A 236 -2.23 12.66 -11.94
C GLN A 236 -3.37 12.62 -12.96
N ARG A 237 -3.41 11.60 -13.82
CA ARG A 237 -4.52 11.44 -14.79
C ARG A 237 -5.88 11.30 -14.12
N LEU A 238 -5.93 10.49 -13.03
CA LEU A 238 -7.16 10.32 -12.27
C LEU A 238 -7.62 11.63 -11.63
N LEU A 239 -6.71 12.38 -11.00
CA LEU A 239 -7.02 13.67 -10.38
C LEU A 239 -7.51 14.69 -11.40
N LYS A 240 -6.91 14.74 -12.61
CA LYS A 240 -7.40 15.57 -13.72
C LYS A 240 -8.82 15.22 -14.15
N GLN A 241 -9.17 13.93 -14.16
CA GLN A 241 -10.54 13.47 -14.45
C GLN A 241 -11.56 13.84 -13.35
N LEU A 242 -11.07 14.26 -12.18
CA LEU A 242 -11.83 14.68 -11.02
C LEU A 242 -11.73 16.20 -10.78
N ASP A 243 -11.40 16.94 -11.84
CA ASP A 243 -11.34 18.41 -11.89
C ASP A 243 -10.29 19.05 -10.98
N ALA A 244 -9.27 18.32 -10.55
CA ALA A 244 -8.15 18.88 -9.84
C ALA A 244 -7.30 19.78 -10.76
N VAL A 245 -7.02 21.02 -10.31
CA VAL A 245 -6.37 22.04 -11.14
C VAL A 245 -4.84 21.97 -11.07
N THR A 246 -4.29 21.96 -9.88
CA THR A 246 -2.84 22.04 -9.66
C THR A 246 -2.29 20.71 -9.17
N ILE A 247 -1.66 19.94 -10.06
CA ILE A 247 -1.16 18.60 -9.74
C ILE A 247 0.32 18.51 -10.07
N ILE A 248 1.12 18.16 -9.07
CA ILE A 248 2.56 17.96 -9.16
C ILE A 248 2.85 16.48 -8.95
N ILE A 249 3.80 15.94 -9.71
CA ILE A 249 4.27 14.56 -9.49
C ILE A 249 5.47 14.61 -8.56
N ALA A 250 5.43 13.80 -7.52
CA ALA A 250 6.53 13.68 -6.57
C ALA A 250 7.79 13.10 -7.24
N ASN A 251 8.93 13.64 -6.89
CA ASN A 251 10.23 13.20 -7.41
C ASN A 251 10.61 11.80 -6.88
N SER A 252 10.15 11.46 -5.68
CA SER A 252 10.41 10.18 -5.02
C SER A 252 9.28 9.82 -4.06
N PRO A 253 8.96 8.52 -3.87
CA PRO A 253 8.03 8.08 -2.82
C PRO A 253 8.66 8.03 -1.42
N ASP A 254 9.96 8.31 -1.30
CA ASP A 254 10.68 8.31 -0.03
C ASP A 254 10.15 9.38 0.93
N THR A 255 10.07 9.05 2.21
CA THR A 255 9.43 9.91 3.22
C THR A 255 10.13 11.25 3.38
N ASN A 256 11.47 11.29 3.37
CA ASN A 256 12.22 12.53 3.56
C ASN A 256 12.08 13.44 2.33
N ASN A 257 12.17 12.85 1.13
CA ASN A 257 11.96 13.59 -0.11
C ASN A 257 10.54 14.16 -0.19
N LEU A 258 9.53 13.39 0.24
CA LEU A 258 8.15 13.87 0.27
C LEU A 258 7.97 15.01 1.27
N ALA A 259 8.54 14.90 2.47
CA ALA A 259 8.45 15.96 3.46
C ALA A 259 9.10 17.26 2.97
N GLN A 260 10.26 17.17 2.35
CA GLN A 260 10.95 18.32 1.76
C GLN A 260 10.13 18.95 0.61
N GLN A 261 9.62 18.12 -0.30
CA GLN A 261 8.82 18.62 -1.43
C GLN A 261 7.50 19.25 -0.96
N LEU A 262 6.85 18.67 0.07
CA LEU A 262 5.67 19.26 0.70
C LEU A 262 6.01 20.61 1.37
N GLN A 263 7.19 20.76 1.98
CA GLN A 263 7.65 22.03 2.55
C GLN A 263 7.83 23.11 1.47
N GLU A 264 8.49 22.79 0.37
CA GLU A 264 8.68 23.69 -0.76
C GLU A 264 7.34 24.17 -1.33
N LEU A 265 6.38 23.24 -1.50
CA LEU A 265 5.05 23.55 -2.03
C LEU A 265 4.16 24.31 -1.04
N ALA A 266 4.32 24.11 0.25
CA ALA A 266 3.55 24.81 1.29
C ALA A 266 4.06 26.22 1.53
N GLY A 267 5.34 26.51 1.23
CA GLY A 267 5.97 27.83 1.35
C GLY A 267 5.84 28.70 0.09
N ALA A 268 5.45 28.09 -1.03
CA ALA A 268 5.20 28.79 -2.30
C ALA A 268 3.72 29.18 -2.42
#